data_0bdfc40813ea157c09dca96bd392672f
#
_entry.id   0bdfc40813ea157c09dca96bd392672f
#
_cell.length_a   1.000
_cell.length_b   1.000
_cell.length_c   1.000
_cell.angle_alpha   90.00
_cell.angle_beta   90.00
_cell.angle_gamma   90.00
#
_symmetry.space_group_name_H-M   'P 1'
#
loop_
_entity.id
_entity.type
_entity.pdbx_description
1 polymer ?
#
loop_
_entity_poly.entity_id
_entity_poly.type
_entity_poly.pdbx_seq_one_letter_code
_entity_poly.pdbx_strand_id
1 'polypeptide(L)'
;DTGRMRFVDIKTGTEYEVPYTGSTDIQDAYGKIKAASTMDMGGIYDVYVDKKGKAVKIHGNSDAWVRYDVSGITVDENSRKLSIGASNMIYESYTVVLSGEERISIAQLVDQDKLVIRGVGEKVYSVNVTAGHGYLKLTGVDALVGGYVSIGNKQLLGVTKDMLVTAPVGTHTVNVRNGNLSASKTVTIAKDETTSVDFSEVQSDPVKMGAVNFSVTPQGAVMSIDGVEVDYSSPVSLSYGTHRVKLVANHYQEYSEIINVNSAYVTKVIDMTSSGTSTSTAADNTSG
;
A
#
# COMPACT_ATOMS: atom_id res chain seq x y z
N ASP A 1 9.63 13.68 48.11
CA ASP A 1 10.09 14.07 46.78
C ASP A 1 8.96 14.74 46.03
N THR A 2 9.25 15.91 45.45
CA THR A 2 8.28 16.69 44.64
C THR A 2 8.66 16.52 43.20
N GLY A 3 7.79 15.88 42.41
CA GLY A 3 7.90 15.79 40.95
C GLY A 3 7.12 16.90 40.26
N ARG A 4 7.31 17.06 38.97
CA ARG A 4 6.53 17.96 38.12
C ARG A 4 6.02 17.20 36.90
N MET A 5 4.79 17.50 36.48
CA MET A 5 4.19 16.99 35.26
C MET A 5 3.76 18.14 34.36
N ARG A 6 3.93 17.97 33.08
CA ARG A 6 3.49 18.96 32.10
C ARG A 6 2.16 18.51 31.50
N PHE A 7 1.19 19.39 31.49
CA PHE A 7 -0.14 19.18 30.93
C PHE A 7 -0.46 20.28 29.92
N VAL A 8 -1.27 19.93 28.91
CA VAL A 8 -1.90 20.88 27.98
C VAL A 8 -3.39 20.82 28.23
N ASP A 9 -3.99 21.97 28.51
CA ASP A 9 -5.44 22.09 28.67
C ASP A 9 -6.13 21.84 27.33
N ILE A 10 -6.98 20.84 27.27
CA ILE A 10 -7.66 20.43 26.03
C ILE A 10 -8.72 21.43 25.54
N LYS A 11 -9.09 22.43 26.36
CA LYS A 11 -10.05 23.48 25.98
C LYS A 11 -9.36 24.72 25.45
N THR A 12 -8.22 25.09 26.01
CA THR A 12 -7.53 26.37 25.75
C THR A 12 -6.20 26.23 25.05
N GLY A 13 -5.58 25.03 25.08
CA GLY A 13 -4.23 24.79 24.59
C GLY A 13 -3.14 25.33 25.53
N THR A 14 -3.52 25.84 26.71
CA THR A 14 -2.56 26.39 27.67
C THR A 14 -1.72 25.27 28.31
N GLU A 15 -0.41 25.47 28.36
CA GLU A 15 0.50 24.53 29.01
C GLU A 15 0.67 24.86 30.48
N TYR A 16 0.63 23.82 31.30
CA TYR A 16 0.82 23.92 32.76
C TYR A 16 1.91 22.94 33.19
N GLU A 17 2.79 23.41 34.05
CA GLU A 17 3.73 22.56 34.78
C GLU A 17 3.26 22.44 36.24
N VAL A 18 2.70 21.27 36.55
CA VAL A 18 2.01 21.03 37.83
C VAL A 18 2.90 20.20 38.76
N PRO A 19 3.30 20.73 39.93
CA PRO A 19 4.01 19.95 40.94
C PRO A 19 3.09 18.92 41.59
N TYR A 20 3.62 17.74 41.87
CA TYR A 20 2.92 16.67 42.58
C TYR A 20 3.83 16.05 43.66
N THR A 21 3.25 15.30 44.56
CA THR A 21 3.98 14.58 45.63
C THR A 21 3.43 13.19 45.83
N GLY A 22 4.06 12.39 46.69
CA GLY A 22 3.57 11.04 47.02
C GLY A 22 2.16 11.00 47.65
N SER A 23 1.62 12.18 48.09
CA SER A 23 0.25 12.29 48.58
C SER A 23 -0.77 12.70 47.50
N THR A 24 -0.34 12.94 46.27
CA THR A 24 -1.26 13.20 45.16
C THR A 24 -2.02 11.92 44.81
N ASP A 25 -3.35 11.99 44.81
CA ASP A 25 -4.20 10.87 44.42
C ASP A 25 -4.19 10.70 42.89
N ILE A 26 -3.54 9.64 42.41
CA ILE A 26 -3.43 9.36 40.96
C ILE A 26 -4.20 8.08 40.66
N GLN A 27 -5.17 8.17 39.74
CA GLN A 27 -6.02 7.06 39.34
C GLN A 27 -6.16 7.01 37.83
N ASP A 28 -6.43 5.81 37.28
CA ASP A 28 -6.89 5.66 35.90
C ASP A 28 -8.37 6.05 35.76
N ALA A 29 -8.90 5.99 34.52
CA ALA A 29 -10.30 6.34 34.23
C ALA A 29 -11.33 5.42 34.94
N TYR A 30 -10.90 4.30 35.50
CA TYR A 30 -11.74 3.35 36.21
C TYR A 30 -11.60 3.41 37.73
N GLY A 31 -10.83 4.40 38.23
CA GLY A 31 -10.60 4.61 39.66
C GLY A 31 -9.51 3.72 40.27
N LYS A 32 -8.74 3.01 39.44
CA LYS A 32 -7.60 2.22 39.95
C LYS A 32 -6.40 3.12 40.24
N ILE A 33 -5.84 3.03 41.44
CA ILE A 33 -4.66 3.77 41.87
C ILE A 33 -3.46 3.44 40.98
N LYS A 34 -2.77 4.47 40.53
CA LYS A 34 -1.57 4.41 39.69
C LYS A 34 -0.39 5.11 40.36
N ALA A 35 0.81 4.67 40.06
CA ALA A 35 2.00 5.44 40.37
C ALA A 35 2.21 6.53 39.29
N ALA A 36 2.79 7.67 39.65
CA ALA A 36 3.11 8.74 38.71
C ALA A 36 3.96 8.26 37.52
N SER A 37 4.90 7.36 37.76
CA SER A 37 5.78 6.77 36.76
C SER A 37 5.05 5.81 35.76
N THR A 38 3.80 5.41 36.07
CA THR A 38 3.00 4.52 35.22
C THR A 38 1.87 5.27 34.51
N MET A 39 1.85 6.58 34.57
CA MET A 39 0.92 7.39 33.80
C MET A 39 1.31 7.37 32.32
N ASP A 40 0.29 7.28 31.47
CA ASP A 40 0.50 7.28 30.03
C ASP A 40 0.91 8.67 29.53
N MET A 41 2.04 8.79 28.88
CA MET A 41 2.39 10.00 28.15
C MET A 41 1.35 10.27 27.05
N GLY A 42 0.87 11.51 26.98
CA GLY A 42 -0.24 11.88 26.10
C GLY A 42 -1.61 11.33 26.54
N GLY A 43 -1.71 10.78 27.75
CA GLY A 43 -2.99 10.45 28.37
C GLY A 43 -3.83 11.69 28.64
N ILE A 44 -5.15 11.54 28.70
CA ILE A 44 -6.08 12.62 29.01
C ILE A 44 -6.56 12.44 30.45
N TYR A 45 -6.36 13.47 31.27
CA TYR A 45 -6.57 13.43 32.69
C TYR A 45 -7.35 14.65 33.19
N ASP A 46 -8.16 14.45 34.22
CA ASP A 46 -8.71 15.53 35.02
C ASP A 46 -7.74 15.85 36.16
N VAL A 47 -7.22 17.07 36.18
CA VAL A 47 -6.20 17.52 37.14
C VAL A 47 -6.79 18.55 38.09
N TYR A 48 -6.78 18.24 39.38
CA TYR A 48 -7.26 19.13 40.44
C TYR A 48 -6.08 19.64 41.22
N VAL A 49 -6.00 20.96 41.36
CA VAL A 49 -4.89 21.62 42.10
C VAL A 49 -5.39 22.34 43.31
N ASP A 50 -4.53 22.46 44.31
CA ASP A 50 -4.76 23.30 45.50
C ASP A 50 -4.55 24.82 45.20
N LYS A 51 -4.75 25.65 46.19
CA LYS A 51 -4.56 27.11 46.05
C LYS A 51 -3.14 27.55 45.68
N LYS A 52 -2.16 26.65 45.83
CA LYS A 52 -0.74 26.88 45.47
C LYS A 52 -0.40 26.30 44.08
N GLY A 53 -1.38 25.75 43.36
CA GLY A 53 -1.19 25.14 42.06
C GLY A 53 -0.57 23.73 42.08
N LYS A 54 -0.51 23.09 43.28
CA LYS A 54 0.00 21.72 43.42
C LYS A 54 -1.15 20.71 43.16
N ALA A 55 -0.85 19.66 42.44
CA ALA A 55 -1.83 18.58 42.18
C ALA A 55 -2.23 17.88 43.49
N VAL A 56 -3.53 17.80 43.74
CA VAL A 56 -4.13 16.98 44.81
C VAL A 56 -4.76 15.71 44.24
N LYS A 57 -5.28 15.78 43.01
CA LYS A 57 -5.81 14.62 42.28
C LYS A 57 -5.43 14.70 40.81
N ILE A 58 -5.10 13.56 40.22
CA ILE A 58 -4.89 13.37 38.77
C ILE A 58 -5.60 12.08 38.38
N HIS A 59 -6.76 12.19 37.79
CA HIS A 59 -7.59 11.03 37.41
C HIS A 59 -7.69 10.93 35.91
N GLY A 60 -7.58 9.73 35.36
CA GLY A 60 -7.86 9.48 33.95
C GLY A 60 -9.27 9.97 33.59
N ASN A 61 -9.40 10.74 32.52
CA ASN A 61 -10.69 11.26 32.10
C ASN A 61 -11.58 10.14 31.55
N SER A 62 -12.78 9.99 32.10
CA SER A 62 -13.72 8.90 31.75
C SER A 62 -14.36 9.06 30.38
N ASP A 63 -14.38 10.26 29.82
CA ASP A 63 -14.94 10.54 28.50
C ASP A 63 -13.87 10.40 27.38
N ALA A 64 -12.60 10.17 27.80
CA ALA A 64 -11.52 9.99 26.85
C ALA A 64 -11.59 8.59 26.21
N TRP A 65 -11.50 8.58 24.89
CA TRP A 65 -11.32 7.36 24.13
C TRP A 65 -9.86 7.18 23.72
N VAL A 66 -9.47 5.93 23.47
CA VAL A 66 -8.16 5.56 22.96
C VAL A 66 -8.29 4.56 21.82
N ARG A 67 -7.47 4.75 20.77
CA ARG A 67 -7.31 3.79 19.67
C ARG A 67 -5.86 3.38 19.61
N TYR A 68 -5.62 2.09 19.73
CA TYR A 68 -4.30 1.47 19.68
C TYR A 68 -3.98 0.95 18.28
N ASP A 69 -2.70 0.80 18.00
CA ASP A 69 -2.15 0.16 16.79
C ASP A 69 -2.71 0.73 15.47
N VAL A 70 -2.95 2.04 15.46
CA VAL A 70 -3.49 2.76 14.32
C VAL A 70 -2.38 2.97 13.29
N SER A 71 -2.67 2.74 12.01
CA SER A 71 -1.79 3.05 10.86
C SER A 71 -2.63 3.45 9.66
N GLY A 72 -1.99 3.90 8.57
CA GLY A 72 -2.70 4.32 7.36
C GLY A 72 -3.45 5.64 7.57
N ILE A 73 -2.85 6.55 8.32
CA ILE A 73 -3.42 7.88 8.57
C ILE A 73 -3.18 8.82 7.39
N THR A 74 -4.06 9.80 7.27
CA THR A 74 -3.85 10.98 6.42
C THR A 74 -4.11 12.22 7.25
N VAL A 75 -3.19 13.19 7.18
CA VAL A 75 -3.28 14.49 7.86
C VAL A 75 -3.59 15.56 6.83
N ASP A 76 -4.68 16.30 7.05
CA ASP A 76 -4.99 17.54 6.34
C ASP A 76 -4.82 18.72 7.31
N GLU A 77 -3.70 19.42 7.18
CA GLU A 77 -3.37 20.56 8.04
C GLU A 77 -4.28 21.76 7.80
N ASN A 78 -4.78 21.94 6.58
CA ASN A 78 -5.65 23.09 6.24
C ASN A 78 -7.00 23.00 6.94
N SER A 79 -7.59 21.81 6.97
CA SER A 79 -8.87 21.55 7.64
C SER A 79 -8.72 21.01 9.05
N ARG A 80 -7.48 20.79 9.53
CA ARG A 80 -7.16 20.13 10.81
C ARG A 80 -7.86 18.80 10.98
N LYS A 81 -7.81 17.97 9.96
CA LYS A 81 -8.40 16.63 9.97
C LYS A 81 -7.33 15.56 10.00
N LEU A 82 -7.56 14.57 10.84
CA LEU A 82 -6.86 13.30 10.87
C LEU A 82 -7.82 12.22 10.40
N SER A 83 -7.50 11.56 9.31
CA SER A 83 -8.35 10.51 8.73
C SER A 83 -7.72 9.14 8.92
N ILE A 84 -8.54 8.13 9.25
CA ILE A 84 -8.18 6.72 9.36
C ILE A 84 -9.24 5.93 8.60
N GLY A 85 -8.89 5.45 7.40
CA GLY A 85 -9.89 4.88 6.49
C GLY A 85 -11.03 5.86 6.22
N ALA A 86 -12.27 5.48 6.54
CA ALA A 86 -13.44 6.34 6.38
C ALA A 86 -13.73 7.27 7.58
N SER A 87 -13.01 7.11 8.70
CA SER A 87 -13.22 7.93 9.91
C SER A 87 -12.41 9.20 9.83
N ASN A 88 -13.08 10.35 9.96
CA ASN A 88 -12.46 11.67 10.05
C ASN A 88 -12.58 12.19 11.47
N MET A 89 -11.48 12.67 12.04
CA MET A 89 -11.42 13.29 13.36
C MET A 89 -10.81 14.68 13.23
N ILE A 90 -11.19 15.57 14.10
CA ILE A 90 -10.65 16.93 14.14
C ILE A 90 -9.55 16.98 15.19
N TYR A 91 -8.46 17.68 14.89
CA TYR A 91 -7.42 17.98 15.85
C TYR A 91 -7.25 19.49 16.04
N GLU A 92 -6.69 19.92 17.15
CA GLU A 92 -6.42 21.31 17.43
C GLU A 92 -4.93 21.66 17.20
N SER A 93 -4.61 22.93 17.03
CA SER A 93 -3.21 23.36 16.84
C SER A 93 -2.28 22.99 18.03
N TYR A 94 -2.87 22.76 19.19
CA TYR A 94 -2.20 22.35 20.40
C TYR A 94 -2.31 20.85 20.72
N THR A 95 -2.85 20.06 19.80
CA THR A 95 -2.82 18.59 19.92
C THR A 95 -1.40 18.12 20.15
N VAL A 96 -1.20 17.30 21.17
CA VAL A 96 0.12 16.81 21.56
C VAL A 96 0.47 15.62 20.68
N VAL A 97 1.56 15.74 19.92
CA VAL A 97 2.08 14.62 19.11
C VAL A 97 3.46 14.25 19.68
N LEU A 98 3.61 12.98 20.04
CA LEU A 98 4.81 12.47 20.68
C LEU A 98 5.43 11.34 19.88
N SER A 99 6.76 11.31 19.80
CA SER A 99 7.55 10.20 19.32
C SER A 99 8.58 9.82 20.38
N GLY A 100 8.26 8.78 21.17
CA GLY A 100 8.93 8.56 22.45
C GLY A 100 8.59 9.69 23.43
N GLU A 101 9.62 10.34 23.97
CA GLU A 101 9.47 11.49 24.88
C GLU A 101 9.49 12.85 24.14
N GLU A 102 9.80 12.85 22.87
CA GLU A 102 9.93 14.06 22.06
C GLU A 102 8.57 14.51 21.50
N ARG A 103 8.30 15.82 21.59
CA ARG A 103 7.14 16.43 20.91
C ARG A 103 7.51 16.75 19.48
N ILE A 104 6.75 16.22 18.54
CA ILE A 104 6.94 16.42 17.11
C ILE A 104 5.74 17.16 16.49
N SER A 105 5.89 17.64 15.26
CA SER A 105 4.77 18.19 14.47
C SER A 105 3.87 17.05 13.95
N ILE A 106 2.57 17.31 13.87
CA ILE A 106 1.61 16.40 13.27
C ILE A 106 1.92 16.16 11.77
N ALA A 107 2.53 17.15 11.10
CA ALA A 107 2.98 17.05 9.71
C ALA A 107 4.10 16.01 9.48
N GLN A 108 4.78 15.59 10.54
CA GLN A 108 5.83 14.56 10.47
C GLN A 108 5.27 13.14 10.51
N LEU A 109 3.97 12.99 10.80
CA LEU A 109 3.31 11.68 10.78
C LEU A 109 3.10 11.21 9.34
N VAL A 110 3.36 9.93 9.11
CA VAL A 110 3.13 9.28 7.82
C VAL A 110 2.20 8.07 7.98
N ASP A 111 1.67 7.58 6.87
CA ASP A 111 0.74 6.44 6.84
C ASP A 111 1.37 5.12 7.33
N GLN A 112 2.71 5.00 7.30
CA GLN A 112 3.45 3.84 7.77
C GLN A 112 3.64 3.81 9.29
N ASP A 113 3.46 4.95 9.98
CA ASP A 113 3.61 5.02 11.43
C ASP A 113 2.56 4.17 12.14
N LYS A 114 2.96 3.58 13.26
CA LYS A 114 2.03 2.99 14.22
C LYS A 114 1.78 3.95 15.35
N LEU A 115 0.52 4.19 15.64
CA LEU A 115 0.10 5.25 16.53
C LEU A 115 -0.83 4.74 17.64
N VAL A 116 -0.78 5.41 18.77
CA VAL A 116 -1.85 5.44 19.76
C VAL A 116 -2.48 6.83 19.73
N ILE A 117 -3.77 6.90 19.46
CA ILE A 117 -4.52 8.15 19.32
C ILE A 117 -5.52 8.25 20.47
N ARG A 118 -5.60 9.43 21.11
CA ARG A 118 -6.53 9.68 22.20
C ARG A 118 -7.30 10.97 21.96
N GLY A 119 -8.57 10.96 22.36
CA GLY A 119 -9.44 12.09 22.17
C GLY A 119 -10.63 12.11 23.14
N VAL A 120 -11.44 13.14 22.99
CA VAL A 120 -12.72 13.31 23.68
C VAL A 120 -13.76 13.75 22.63
N GLY A 121 -14.93 13.10 22.60
CA GLY A 121 -15.90 13.33 21.56
C GLY A 121 -15.32 13.03 20.18
N GLU A 122 -15.43 13.99 19.24
CA GLU A 122 -14.88 13.85 17.89
C GLU A 122 -13.48 14.44 17.73
N LYS A 123 -12.87 14.95 18.81
CA LYS A 123 -11.58 15.63 18.76
C LYS A 123 -10.44 14.77 19.23
N VAL A 124 -9.32 14.84 18.51
CA VAL A 124 -8.03 14.24 18.87
C VAL A 124 -7.22 15.26 19.66
N TYR A 125 -6.74 14.86 20.82
CA TYR A 125 -5.89 15.71 21.67
C TYR A 125 -4.49 15.17 21.86
N SER A 126 -4.27 13.88 21.57
CA SER A 126 -2.95 13.26 21.66
C SER A 126 -2.75 12.19 20.62
N VAL A 127 -1.55 12.16 20.04
CA VAL A 127 -1.07 11.13 19.11
C VAL A 127 0.32 10.71 19.57
N ASN A 128 0.50 9.43 19.86
CA ASN A 128 1.79 8.87 20.22
C ASN A 128 2.27 7.92 19.13
N VAL A 129 3.44 8.17 18.57
CA VAL A 129 4.12 7.26 17.65
C VAL A 129 4.73 6.11 18.45
N THR A 130 4.21 4.91 18.27
CA THR A 130 4.71 3.67 18.90
C THR A 130 5.72 2.93 18.06
N ALA A 131 5.61 3.04 16.72
CA ALA A 131 6.65 2.65 15.79
C ALA A 131 6.65 3.66 14.64
N GLY A 132 7.78 4.33 14.45
CA GLY A 132 7.95 5.35 13.41
C GLY A 132 8.31 4.74 12.05
N HIS A 133 8.79 5.58 11.18
CA HIS A 133 9.27 5.24 9.85
C HIS A 133 10.74 5.59 9.68
N GLY A 134 11.32 5.07 8.63
CA GLY A 134 12.59 5.47 8.05
C GLY A 134 12.45 5.52 6.55
N TYR A 135 13.56 5.58 5.86
CA TYR A 135 13.60 5.73 4.41
C TYR A 135 14.37 4.58 3.79
N LEU A 136 13.83 4.04 2.70
CA LEU A 136 14.45 3.01 1.91
C LEU A 136 14.84 3.59 0.55
N LYS A 137 16.15 3.61 0.26
CA LYS A 137 16.68 4.01 -1.04
C LYS A 137 17.01 2.76 -1.84
N LEU A 138 16.38 2.60 -3.00
CA LEU A 138 16.66 1.52 -3.93
C LEU A 138 17.73 1.98 -4.92
N THR A 139 18.77 1.17 -5.10
CA THR A 139 19.85 1.38 -6.09
C THR A 139 19.96 0.16 -6.99
N GLY A 140 20.63 0.30 -8.15
CA GLY A 140 20.81 -0.80 -9.10
C GLY A 140 19.51 -1.30 -9.74
N VAL A 141 18.48 -0.47 -9.81
CA VAL A 141 17.13 -0.84 -10.29
C VAL A 141 16.89 -0.61 -11.78
N ASP A 142 17.90 -0.25 -12.58
CA ASP A 142 17.71 0.15 -13.98
C ASP A 142 16.94 -0.88 -14.82
N ALA A 143 17.23 -2.17 -14.66
CA ALA A 143 16.52 -3.26 -15.33
C ALA A 143 15.09 -3.50 -14.78
N LEU A 144 14.79 -2.93 -13.63
CA LEU A 144 13.52 -3.14 -12.91
C LEU A 144 12.58 -1.94 -13.01
N VAL A 145 13.01 -0.83 -13.61
CA VAL A 145 12.20 0.38 -13.83
C VAL A 145 10.95 0.03 -14.64
N GLY A 146 9.79 0.53 -14.21
CA GLY A 146 8.48 0.23 -14.79
C GLY A 146 7.82 -1.04 -14.23
N GLY A 147 8.55 -1.81 -13.43
CA GLY A 147 8.00 -2.89 -12.63
C GLY A 147 7.42 -2.39 -11.30
N TYR A 148 7.38 -3.27 -10.32
CA TYR A 148 6.88 -2.94 -8.99
C TYR A 148 7.81 -3.43 -7.88
N VAL A 149 7.77 -2.73 -6.76
CA VAL A 149 8.43 -3.12 -5.51
C VAL A 149 7.39 -3.33 -4.42
N SER A 150 7.55 -4.40 -3.64
CA SER A 150 6.79 -4.61 -2.40
C SER A 150 7.72 -4.57 -1.19
N ILE A 151 7.29 -3.88 -0.14
CA ILE A 151 8.00 -3.77 1.14
C ILE A 151 7.14 -4.44 2.20
N GLY A 152 7.61 -5.60 2.69
CA GLY A 152 6.79 -6.48 3.51
C GLY A 152 5.48 -6.84 2.79
N ASN A 153 4.37 -6.92 3.56
CA ASN A 153 3.06 -7.30 3.02
C ASN A 153 2.11 -6.09 2.82
N LYS A 154 2.60 -4.86 2.98
CA LYS A 154 1.73 -3.67 3.09
C LYS A 154 1.91 -2.62 2.01
N GLN A 155 3.07 -2.53 1.39
CA GLN A 155 3.34 -1.53 0.36
C GLN A 155 3.59 -2.19 -0.99
N LEU A 156 2.95 -1.68 -2.03
CA LEU A 156 3.20 -2.03 -3.43
C LEU A 156 3.31 -0.73 -4.24
N LEU A 157 4.48 -0.46 -4.79
CA LEU A 157 4.80 0.78 -5.49
C LEU A 157 5.41 0.48 -6.85
N GLY A 158 5.24 1.38 -7.82
CA GLY A 158 5.95 1.33 -9.10
C GLY A 158 7.43 1.67 -8.93
N VAL A 159 8.32 0.91 -9.60
CA VAL A 159 9.76 1.16 -9.56
C VAL A 159 10.12 2.31 -10.48
N THR A 160 10.81 3.30 -9.93
CA THR A 160 11.38 4.44 -10.66
C THR A 160 12.88 4.53 -10.42
N LYS A 161 13.58 5.30 -11.26
CA LYS A 161 14.99 5.65 -10.97
C LYS A 161 15.08 6.45 -9.69
N ASP A 162 16.18 6.28 -8.96
CA ASP A 162 16.49 7.02 -7.73
C ASP A 162 15.35 6.97 -6.69
N MET A 163 14.71 5.80 -6.58
CA MET A 163 13.55 5.59 -5.73
C MET A 163 13.93 5.69 -4.25
N LEU A 164 13.30 6.66 -3.56
CA LEU A 164 13.35 6.82 -2.11
C LEU A 164 11.92 6.72 -1.58
N VAL A 165 11.68 5.79 -0.68
CA VAL A 165 10.33 5.56 -0.11
C VAL A 165 10.37 5.55 1.40
N THR A 166 9.32 6.05 2.04
CA THR A 166 9.07 5.85 3.46
C THR A 166 8.66 4.42 3.72
N ALA A 167 9.22 3.81 4.76
CA ALA A 167 8.88 2.47 5.16
C ALA A 167 8.87 2.34 6.69
N PRO A 168 8.04 1.44 7.26
CA PRO A 168 7.97 1.28 8.71
C PRO A 168 9.31 0.80 9.29
N VAL A 169 9.63 1.24 10.49
CA VAL A 169 10.78 0.72 11.25
C VAL A 169 10.66 -0.79 11.44
N GLY A 170 11.77 -1.49 11.36
CA GLY A 170 11.87 -2.93 11.54
C GLY A 170 12.51 -3.66 10.37
N THR A 171 12.49 -4.97 10.44
CA THR A 171 13.05 -5.83 9.39
C THR A 171 11.97 -6.20 8.38
N HIS A 172 12.23 -5.91 7.10
CA HIS A 172 11.30 -6.13 6.00
C HIS A 172 11.98 -6.88 4.86
N THR A 173 11.21 -7.74 4.20
CA THR A 173 11.62 -8.28 2.89
C THR A 173 11.17 -7.30 1.82
N VAL A 174 12.10 -6.88 0.99
CA VAL A 174 11.86 -6.02 -0.18
C VAL A 174 11.96 -6.89 -1.42
N ASN A 175 10.86 -7.04 -2.14
CA ASN A 175 10.81 -7.78 -3.39
C ASN A 175 10.61 -6.79 -4.54
N VAL A 176 11.42 -6.91 -5.58
CA VAL A 176 11.31 -6.09 -6.79
C VAL A 176 11.12 -6.99 -7.99
N ARG A 177 10.22 -6.61 -8.90
CA ARG A 177 9.93 -7.41 -10.09
C ARG A 177 9.59 -6.52 -11.29
N ASN A 178 10.10 -6.92 -12.47
CA ASN A 178 9.69 -6.38 -13.76
C ASN A 178 9.66 -7.51 -14.78
N GLY A 179 8.46 -7.90 -15.25
CA GLY A 179 8.30 -9.05 -16.12
C GLY A 179 8.83 -10.33 -15.48
N ASN A 180 9.83 -10.94 -16.11
CA ASN A 180 10.52 -12.14 -15.62
C ASN A 180 11.76 -11.85 -14.75
N LEU A 181 12.12 -10.58 -14.59
CA LEU A 181 13.22 -10.18 -13.69
C LEU A 181 12.70 -10.01 -12.28
N SER A 182 13.40 -10.55 -11.31
CA SER A 182 13.07 -10.44 -9.90
C SER A 182 14.31 -10.37 -9.01
N ALA A 183 14.17 -9.70 -7.87
CA ALA A 183 15.17 -9.73 -6.82
C ALA A 183 14.47 -9.56 -5.46
N SER A 184 15.05 -10.17 -4.42
CA SER A 184 14.54 -10.12 -3.05
C SER A 184 15.67 -9.89 -2.08
N LYS A 185 15.51 -8.93 -1.18
CA LYS A 185 16.48 -8.66 -0.11
C LYS A 185 15.76 -8.37 1.20
N THR A 186 16.35 -8.82 2.30
CA THR A 186 15.89 -8.48 3.65
C THR A 186 16.70 -7.31 4.17
N VAL A 187 16.02 -6.27 4.64
CA VAL A 187 16.63 -5.04 5.14
C VAL A 187 16.05 -4.68 6.50
N THR A 188 16.84 -4.03 7.34
CA THR A 188 16.38 -3.45 8.61
C THR A 188 16.35 -1.93 8.46
N ILE A 189 15.19 -1.35 8.71
CA ILE A 189 14.93 0.08 8.61
C ILE A 189 14.95 0.66 10.02
N ALA A 190 15.83 1.62 10.25
CA ALA A 190 15.90 2.38 11.48
C ALA A 190 15.07 3.66 11.39
N LYS A 191 14.64 4.16 12.55
CA LYS A 191 13.82 5.37 12.64
C LYS A 191 14.60 6.58 12.13
N ASP A 192 13.96 7.37 11.27
CA ASP A 192 14.47 8.62 10.70
C ASP A 192 15.78 8.47 9.88
N GLU A 193 16.19 7.22 9.60
CA GLU A 193 17.40 6.91 8.84
C GLU A 193 17.09 6.43 7.42
N THR A 194 18.05 6.62 6.51
CA THR A 194 17.99 6.10 5.15
C THR A 194 18.78 4.81 5.04
N THR A 195 18.10 3.70 4.77
CA THR A 195 18.71 2.41 4.43
C THR A 195 18.80 2.30 2.92
N SER A 196 20.00 2.08 2.38
CA SER A 196 20.19 1.83 0.94
C SER A 196 20.21 0.33 0.67
N VAL A 197 19.54 -0.10 -0.39
CA VAL A 197 19.55 -1.50 -0.84
C VAL A 197 19.80 -1.55 -2.34
N ASP A 198 20.80 -2.35 -2.74
CA ASP A 198 21.21 -2.49 -4.13
C ASP A 198 20.52 -3.72 -4.76
N PHE A 199 19.90 -3.51 -5.92
CA PHE A 199 19.22 -4.51 -6.74
C PHE A 199 19.88 -4.69 -8.11
N SER A 200 21.17 -4.41 -8.25
CA SER A 200 21.93 -4.65 -9.50
C SER A 200 22.00 -6.14 -9.88
N GLU A 201 21.94 -7.02 -8.90
CA GLU A 201 21.88 -8.47 -9.11
C GLU A 201 20.42 -8.94 -9.19
N VAL A 202 19.88 -9.05 -10.41
CA VAL A 202 18.55 -9.57 -10.66
C VAL A 202 18.58 -11.01 -11.13
N GLN A 203 17.60 -11.78 -10.73
CA GLN A 203 17.38 -13.13 -11.25
C GLN A 203 16.36 -13.05 -12.40
N SER A 204 16.60 -13.83 -13.45
CA SER A 204 15.64 -13.99 -14.52
C SER A 204 14.90 -15.31 -14.31
N ASP A 205 13.61 -15.22 -13.99
CA ASP A 205 12.77 -16.41 -13.99
C ASP A 205 12.68 -16.95 -15.43
N PRO A 206 12.82 -18.26 -15.66
CA PRO A 206 12.67 -18.81 -16.99
C PRO A 206 11.24 -18.48 -17.50
N VAL A 207 11.19 -17.94 -18.72
CA VAL A 207 9.90 -17.70 -19.38
C VAL A 207 9.25 -19.06 -19.59
N LYS A 208 8.09 -19.27 -18.99
CA LYS A 208 7.31 -20.51 -19.24
C LYS A 208 6.83 -20.48 -20.67
N MET A 209 7.10 -21.58 -21.39
CA MET A 209 6.69 -21.78 -22.79
C MET A 209 5.66 -22.88 -22.88
N GLY A 210 4.69 -22.69 -23.79
CA GLY A 210 3.72 -23.71 -24.17
C GLY A 210 3.81 -24.00 -25.66
N ALA A 211 3.69 -25.26 -26.05
CA ALA A 211 3.58 -25.67 -27.44
C ALA A 211 2.12 -25.60 -27.86
N VAL A 212 1.80 -24.76 -28.85
CA VAL A 212 0.45 -24.60 -29.38
C VAL A 212 0.36 -25.33 -30.72
N ASN A 213 -0.49 -26.35 -30.79
CA ASN A 213 -0.80 -27.07 -32.01
C ASN A 213 -2.02 -26.45 -32.67
N PHE A 214 -1.84 -25.89 -33.88
CA PHE A 214 -2.91 -25.29 -34.66
C PHE A 214 -3.45 -26.25 -35.71
N SER A 215 -4.77 -26.40 -35.74
CA SER A 215 -5.50 -27.05 -36.82
C SER A 215 -6.32 -25.99 -37.55
N VAL A 216 -5.95 -25.65 -38.76
CA VAL A 216 -6.54 -24.53 -39.52
C VAL A 216 -7.20 -24.99 -40.78
N THR A 217 -8.41 -24.52 -41.03
CA THR A 217 -9.16 -24.68 -42.30
C THR A 217 -9.40 -23.27 -42.87
N PRO A 218 -9.02 -22.99 -44.14
CA PRO A 218 -8.41 -23.89 -45.11
C PRO A 218 -6.92 -24.16 -44.83
N GLN A 219 -6.42 -25.27 -45.31
CA GLN A 219 -4.99 -25.53 -45.29
C GLN A 219 -4.25 -24.50 -46.15
N GLY A 220 -3.04 -24.09 -45.72
CA GLY A 220 -2.22 -23.12 -46.44
C GLY A 220 -2.59 -21.66 -46.18
N ALA A 221 -3.45 -21.38 -45.19
CA ALA A 221 -3.61 -20.03 -44.69
C ALA A 221 -2.28 -19.51 -44.12
N VAL A 222 -1.96 -18.23 -44.33
CA VAL A 222 -0.80 -17.58 -43.75
C VAL A 222 -1.17 -17.13 -42.33
N MET A 223 -0.39 -17.60 -41.33
CA MET A 223 -0.59 -17.25 -39.93
C MET A 223 0.46 -16.26 -39.48
N SER A 224 0.03 -15.26 -38.72
CA SER A 224 0.93 -14.41 -37.92
C SER A 224 0.50 -14.43 -36.46
N ILE A 225 1.47 -14.45 -35.57
CA ILE A 225 1.26 -14.37 -34.12
C ILE A 225 2.03 -13.14 -33.61
N ASP A 226 1.33 -12.24 -32.94
CA ASP A 226 1.87 -10.95 -32.44
C ASP A 226 2.53 -10.12 -33.57
N GLY A 227 2.02 -10.25 -34.79
CA GLY A 227 2.51 -9.56 -35.99
C GLY A 227 3.68 -10.24 -36.70
N VAL A 228 4.17 -11.37 -36.22
CA VAL A 228 5.25 -12.15 -36.83
C VAL A 228 4.64 -13.37 -37.54
N GLU A 229 4.99 -13.58 -38.84
CA GLU A 229 4.58 -14.75 -39.60
C GLU A 229 5.22 -16.02 -39.01
N VAL A 230 4.43 -17.07 -38.85
CA VAL A 230 4.85 -18.33 -38.22
C VAL A 230 4.46 -19.54 -39.07
N ASP A 231 5.34 -20.54 -39.14
CA ASP A 231 5.01 -21.86 -39.65
C ASP A 231 4.34 -22.68 -38.52
N TYR A 232 3.08 -23.02 -38.74
CA TYR A 232 2.26 -23.82 -37.81
C TYR A 232 2.06 -25.27 -38.27
N SER A 233 2.86 -25.74 -39.24
CA SER A 233 2.89 -27.16 -39.65
C SER A 233 3.35 -28.10 -38.54
N SER A 234 4.03 -27.55 -37.54
CA SER A 234 4.39 -28.18 -36.27
C SER A 234 3.99 -27.26 -35.10
N PRO A 235 3.93 -27.81 -33.86
CA PRO A 235 3.53 -26.99 -32.69
C PRO A 235 4.40 -25.75 -32.53
N VAL A 236 3.78 -24.58 -32.42
CA VAL A 236 4.45 -23.30 -32.25
C VAL A 236 4.72 -23.06 -30.78
N SER A 237 5.98 -22.77 -30.42
CA SER A 237 6.37 -22.45 -29.03
C SER A 237 6.08 -21.00 -28.72
N LEU A 238 5.15 -20.75 -27.80
CA LEU A 238 4.76 -19.42 -27.35
C LEU A 238 4.97 -19.27 -25.84
N SER A 239 5.27 -18.06 -25.39
CA SER A 239 5.31 -17.77 -23.95
C SER A 239 3.93 -17.94 -23.32
N TYR A 240 3.87 -18.21 -22.02
CA TYR A 240 2.60 -18.12 -21.29
C TYR A 240 2.11 -16.67 -21.32
N GLY A 241 0.81 -16.51 -21.55
CA GLY A 241 0.16 -15.22 -21.67
C GLY A 241 -0.78 -15.14 -22.87
N THR A 242 -1.16 -13.94 -23.24
CA THR A 242 -2.07 -13.66 -24.36
C THR A 242 -1.29 -13.36 -25.63
N HIS A 243 -1.70 -13.97 -26.73
CA HIS A 243 -1.10 -13.80 -28.04
C HIS A 243 -2.19 -13.49 -29.05
N ARG A 244 -1.93 -12.57 -29.97
CA ARG A 244 -2.84 -12.26 -31.07
C ARG A 244 -2.52 -13.13 -32.27
N VAL A 245 -3.43 -14.03 -32.62
CA VAL A 245 -3.36 -14.85 -33.82
C VAL A 245 -4.15 -14.17 -34.94
N LYS A 246 -3.55 -14.05 -36.11
CA LYS A 246 -4.17 -13.53 -37.31
C LYS A 246 -3.94 -14.53 -38.47
N LEU A 247 -4.98 -14.80 -39.25
CA LEU A 247 -4.92 -15.70 -40.41
C LEU A 247 -5.47 -15.00 -41.65
N VAL A 248 -4.79 -15.22 -42.79
CA VAL A 248 -5.18 -14.71 -44.10
C VAL A 248 -5.14 -15.87 -45.08
N ALA A 249 -6.21 -16.05 -45.86
CA ALA A 249 -6.30 -17.03 -46.94
C ALA A 249 -7.12 -16.47 -48.10
N ASN A 250 -6.78 -16.89 -49.36
CA ASN A 250 -7.54 -16.47 -50.51
C ASN A 250 -8.98 -16.99 -50.45
N HIS A 251 -9.94 -16.10 -50.74
CA HIS A 251 -11.38 -16.38 -50.71
C HIS A 251 -11.95 -16.63 -49.28
N TYR A 252 -11.22 -16.25 -48.23
CA TYR A 252 -11.68 -16.29 -46.86
C TYR A 252 -11.60 -14.91 -46.23
N GLN A 253 -12.47 -14.68 -45.24
CA GLN A 253 -12.39 -13.47 -44.42
C GLN A 253 -11.18 -13.57 -43.52
N GLU A 254 -10.52 -12.43 -43.32
CA GLU A 254 -9.41 -12.36 -42.35
C GLU A 254 -9.90 -12.81 -40.97
N TYR A 255 -9.17 -13.70 -40.31
CA TYR A 255 -9.45 -14.14 -38.97
C TYR A 255 -8.48 -13.50 -38.01
N SER A 256 -8.98 -13.02 -36.87
CA SER A 256 -8.15 -12.49 -35.77
C SER A 256 -8.76 -12.87 -34.43
N GLU A 257 -7.95 -13.45 -33.53
CA GLU A 257 -8.35 -13.84 -32.18
C GLU A 257 -7.20 -13.63 -31.21
N ILE A 258 -7.54 -13.37 -29.96
CA ILE A 258 -6.57 -13.38 -28.83
C ILE A 258 -6.69 -14.72 -28.13
N ILE A 259 -5.62 -15.51 -28.16
CA ILE A 259 -5.52 -16.78 -27.46
C ILE A 259 -4.75 -16.59 -26.13
N ASN A 260 -5.01 -17.43 -25.15
CA ASN A 260 -4.27 -17.45 -23.89
C ASN A 260 -3.52 -18.80 -23.74
N VAL A 261 -2.20 -18.73 -23.68
CA VAL A 261 -1.33 -19.88 -23.43
C VAL A 261 -1.04 -19.96 -21.93
N ASN A 262 -1.58 -20.97 -21.27
CA ASN A 262 -1.46 -21.13 -19.80
C ASN A 262 -1.02 -22.56 -19.38
N SER A 263 -0.70 -23.40 -20.34
CA SER A 263 -0.24 -24.77 -20.13
C SER A 263 0.87 -25.15 -21.11
N ALA A 264 1.62 -26.19 -20.75
CA ALA A 264 2.74 -26.67 -21.58
C ALA A 264 2.28 -27.16 -22.96
N TYR A 265 1.01 -27.54 -23.11
CA TYR A 265 0.43 -28.02 -24.39
C TYR A 265 -0.97 -27.43 -24.56
N VAL A 266 -1.19 -26.81 -25.73
CA VAL A 266 -2.49 -26.22 -26.13
C VAL A 266 -2.82 -26.69 -27.53
N THR A 267 -4.05 -27.09 -27.80
CA THR A 267 -4.56 -27.34 -29.16
C THR A 267 -5.58 -26.26 -29.51
N LYS A 268 -5.42 -25.63 -30.67
CA LYS A 268 -6.33 -24.61 -31.17
C LYS A 268 -6.83 -25.02 -32.57
N VAL A 269 -8.15 -25.16 -32.68
CA VAL A 269 -8.83 -25.41 -33.97
C VAL A 269 -9.41 -24.10 -34.46
N ILE A 270 -9.16 -23.75 -35.71
CA ILE A 270 -9.64 -22.52 -36.35
C ILE A 270 -10.23 -22.86 -37.74
N ASP A 271 -11.51 -22.59 -37.88
CA ASP A 271 -12.22 -22.69 -39.16
C ASP A 271 -12.52 -21.28 -39.68
N MET A 272 -11.86 -20.86 -40.74
CA MET A 272 -12.06 -19.55 -41.33
C MET A 272 -13.36 -19.51 -42.14
N THR A 273 -14.09 -18.40 -42.07
CA THR A 273 -15.32 -18.18 -42.85
C THR A 273 -14.97 -17.84 -44.31
N SER A 274 -15.53 -18.56 -45.27
CA SER A 274 -15.34 -18.23 -46.67
C SER A 274 -15.97 -16.87 -47.02
N SER A 275 -15.29 -16.06 -47.80
CA SER A 275 -15.80 -14.81 -48.36
C SER A 275 -16.69 -15.09 -49.58
N GLY A 276 -17.71 -15.96 -49.41
CA GLY A 276 -18.55 -16.41 -50.49
C GLY A 276 -19.25 -15.27 -51.23
N THR A 277 -19.10 -15.25 -52.55
CA THR A 277 -19.96 -14.47 -53.44
C THR A 277 -21.36 -15.06 -53.32
N SER A 278 -22.29 -14.36 -52.70
CA SER A 278 -23.72 -14.67 -52.81
C SER A 278 -24.15 -14.39 -54.26
N THR A 279 -24.09 -15.37 -55.11
CA THR A 279 -24.83 -15.38 -56.39
C THR A 279 -26.30 -15.51 -56.01
N SER A 280 -26.98 -14.37 -55.94
CA SER A 280 -28.43 -14.35 -55.93
C SER A 280 -28.86 -14.86 -57.33
N THR A 281 -29.28 -16.12 -57.46
CA THR A 281 -30.09 -16.60 -58.55
C THR A 281 -31.43 -15.88 -58.46
N ALA A 282 -31.56 -14.79 -59.22
CA ALA A 282 -32.87 -14.25 -59.51
C ALA A 282 -33.65 -15.34 -60.28
N ALA A 283 -34.67 -15.89 -59.64
CA ALA A 283 -35.65 -16.72 -60.31
C ALA A 283 -36.49 -15.82 -61.26
N ASP A 284 -36.24 -15.95 -62.49
CA ASP A 284 -37.09 -15.38 -63.57
C ASP A 284 -38.44 -16.14 -63.58
N ASN A 285 -39.46 -15.48 -63.09
CA ASN A 285 -40.83 -15.94 -63.15
C ASN A 285 -41.54 -15.23 -64.34
N THR A 286 -41.31 -15.69 -65.57
CA THR A 286 -42.18 -15.42 -66.67
C THR A 286 -43.21 -16.54 -66.78
N SER A 287 -44.43 -16.29 -66.40
CA SER A 287 -45.60 -17.03 -66.77
C SER A 287 -46.52 -16.12 -67.54
N GLY A 288 -46.75 -16.52 -68.78
CA GLY A 288 -47.79 -16.02 -69.63
C GLY A 288 -49.23 -16.45 -69.26
#